data_b62bfe77a16332c49e46d01239c826fd
#
_entry.id   b62bfe77a16332c49e46d01239c826fd
#
_cell.length_a   1.000
_cell.length_b   1.000
_cell.length_c   1.000
_cell.angle_alpha   90.00
_cell.angle_beta   90.00
_cell.angle_gamma   90.00
#
_symmetry.space_group_name_H-M   'P 1'
#
loop_
_entity.id
_entity.type
_entity.pdbx_description
1 polymer ?
#
loop_
_entity_poly.entity_id
_entity_poly.type
_entity_poly.pdbx_seq_one_letter_code
_entity_poly.pdbx_strand_id
1 'polypeptide(L)'
;MSETAKLILGGEEFEFPIIEGSENEKAIDISKLRGSTGYITIDPGFKNTGSCGSEITYLDGEKGILRYRGHSIESLADNADFLETSYLVIFGNLPSKTELTKFENDIRKHTMIDEEMKNIIDGFPKSAHPMGVLSSL
;
A
#
# COMPACT_ATOMS: atom_id res chain seq x y z
N MET A 1 0.57 -24.19 -15.53
CA MET A 1 2.05 -24.13 -15.41
C MET A 1 2.37 -22.69 -15.10
N SER A 2 3.11 -22.40 -14.05
CA SER A 2 3.57 -21.05 -13.78
C SER A 2 4.54 -20.62 -14.89
N GLU A 3 4.31 -19.45 -15.46
CA GLU A 3 5.20 -18.85 -16.45
C GLU A 3 6.55 -18.53 -15.78
N THR A 4 7.66 -18.77 -16.45
CA THR A 4 9.01 -18.48 -15.95
C THR A 4 9.76 -17.60 -16.92
N ALA A 5 10.60 -16.71 -16.41
CA ALA A 5 11.57 -15.93 -17.18
C ALA A 5 12.94 -16.59 -17.09
N LYS A 6 13.67 -16.61 -18.19
CA LYS A 6 15.04 -17.12 -18.25
C LYS A 6 16.05 -15.99 -18.29
N LEU A 7 17.04 -16.05 -17.42
CA LEU A 7 18.14 -15.11 -17.36
C LEU A 7 19.45 -15.86 -17.60
N ILE A 8 20.25 -15.43 -18.59
CA ILE A 8 21.53 -16.02 -18.91
C ILE A 8 22.64 -15.13 -18.36
N LEU A 9 23.42 -15.65 -17.44
CA LEU A 9 24.53 -14.95 -16.78
C LEU A 9 25.80 -15.80 -16.87
N GLY A 10 26.87 -15.25 -17.46
CA GLY A 10 28.14 -15.95 -17.57
C GLY A 10 28.09 -17.26 -18.39
N GLY A 11 27.03 -17.44 -19.21
CA GLY A 11 26.80 -18.66 -19.99
C GLY A 11 25.95 -19.72 -19.29
N GLU A 12 25.55 -19.47 -18.05
CA GLU A 12 24.62 -20.33 -17.30
C GLU A 12 23.19 -19.77 -17.37
N GLU A 13 22.18 -20.65 -17.44
CA GLU A 13 20.78 -20.31 -17.53
C GLU A 13 20.12 -20.45 -16.16
N PHE A 14 19.39 -19.41 -15.73
CA PHE A 14 18.64 -19.37 -14.50
C PHE A 14 17.16 -19.07 -14.80
N GLU A 15 16.25 -19.75 -14.11
CA GLU A 15 14.82 -19.55 -14.24
C GLU A 15 14.25 -18.83 -13.00
N PHE A 16 13.43 -17.82 -13.27
CA PHE A 16 12.75 -17.02 -12.23
C PHE A 16 11.24 -17.04 -12.45
N PRO A 17 10.44 -17.20 -11.39
CA PRO A 17 8.99 -17.19 -11.50
C PRO A 17 8.47 -15.82 -12.02
N ILE A 18 7.42 -15.85 -12.83
CA ILE A 18 6.65 -14.68 -13.20
C ILE A 18 5.44 -14.59 -12.28
N ILE A 19 5.26 -13.43 -11.66
CA ILE A 19 4.10 -13.08 -10.87
C ILE A 19 3.21 -12.20 -11.75
N GLU A 20 1.93 -12.55 -11.85
CA GLU A 20 0.94 -11.78 -12.59
C GLU A 20 -0.01 -11.10 -11.60
N GLY A 21 -0.12 -9.77 -11.71
CA GLY A 21 -1.03 -8.96 -10.93
C GLY A 21 -2.48 -9.05 -11.44
N SER A 22 -3.43 -8.55 -10.64
CA SER A 22 -4.86 -8.58 -10.96
C SER A 22 -5.25 -7.76 -12.20
N GLU A 23 -4.42 -6.83 -12.63
CA GLU A 23 -4.60 -6.02 -13.84
C GLU A 23 -3.68 -6.48 -14.99
N ASN A 24 -3.23 -7.75 -14.94
CA ASN A 24 -2.35 -8.40 -15.92
C ASN A 24 -0.94 -7.81 -16.01
N GLU A 25 -0.49 -7.08 -15.02
CA GLU A 25 0.92 -6.68 -14.91
C GLU A 25 1.78 -7.89 -14.58
N LYS A 26 2.89 -8.06 -15.27
CA LYS A 26 3.81 -9.18 -15.08
C LYS A 26 5.11 -8.69 -14.45
N ALA A 27 5.50 -9.32 -13.35
CA ALA A 27 6.76 -9.08 -12.68
C ALA A 27 7.60 -10.36 -12.62
N ILE A 28 8.91 -10.23 -12.78
CA ILE A 28 9.86 -11.32 -12.59
C ILE A 28 10.26 -11.32 -11.10
N ASP A 29 10.01 -12.43 -10.40
CA ASP A 29 10.44 -12.58 -9.01
C ASP A 29 11.94 -12.86 -8.95
N ILE A 30 12.71 -11.83 -8.65
CA ILE A 30 14.17 -11.88 -8.51
C ILE A 30 14.64 -12.12 -7.06
N SER A 31 13.77 -12.48 -6.13
CA SER A 31 14.12 -12.68 -4.72
C SER A 31 15.29 -13.65 -4.50
N LYS A 32 15.43 -14.64 -5.36
CA LYS A 32 16.50 -15.64 -5.31
C LYS A 32 17.73 -15.29 -6.16
N LEU A 33 17.71 -14.21 -6.94
CA LEU A 33 18.77 -13.86 -7.89
C LEU A 33 20.14 -13.82 -7.21
N ARG A 34 20.29 -13.05 -6.14
CA ARG A 34 21.56 -12.91 -5.45
C ARG A 34 22.07 -14.23 -4.87
N GLY A 35 21.18 -15.00 -4.26
CA GLY A 35 21.55 -16.28 -3.63
C GLY A 35 21.98 -17.34 -4.64
N SER A 36 21.38 -17.35 -5.83
CA SER A 36 21.65 -18.35 -6.86
C SER A 36 22.84 -17.97 -7.76
N THR A 37 23.05 -16.67 -7.98
CA THR A 37 23.97 -16.20 -9.04
C THR A 37 25.08 -15.28 -8.53
N GLY A 38 24.91 -14.68 -7.34
CA GLY A 38 25.77 -13.61 -6.84
C GLY A 38 25.51 -12.23 -7.46
N TYR A 39 24.70 -12.14 -8.52
CA TYR A 39 24.35 -10.88 -9.17
C TYR A 39 23.21 -10.15 -8.44
N ILE A 40 23.15 -8.82 -8.61
CA ILE A 40 22.08 -7.95 -8.18
C ILE A 40 21.59 -7.11 -9.35
N THR A 41 20.40 -6.54 -9.25
CA THR A 41 19.87 -5.55 -10.19
C THR A 41 20.14 -4.14 -9.71
N ILE A 42 20.27 -3.17 -10.63
CA ILE A 42 20.31 -1.74 -10.33
C ILE A 42 19.17 -1.08 -11.11
N ASP A 43 18.27 -0.43 -10.40
CA ASP A 43 17.17 0.33 -10.97
C ASP A 43 16.97 1.62 -10.16
N PRO A 44 17.67 2.73 -10.49
CA PRO A 44 17.55 3.98 -9.76
C PRO A 44 16.12 4.52 -9.78
N GLY A 45 15.52 4.68 -8.58
CA GLY A 45 14.17 5.20 -8.42
C GLY A 45 13.07 4.17 -8.68
N PHE A 46 13.39 2.88 -8.75
CA PHE A 46 12.43 1.77 -8.90
C PHE A 46 11.46 1.93 -10.09
N LYS A 47 11.96 2.46 -11.22
CA LYS A 47 11.12 2.70 -12.40
C LYS A 47 10.60 1.43 -13.06
N ASN A 48 11.40 0.35 -12.99
CA ASN A 48 11.08 -0.95 -13.59
C ASN A 48 11.02 -2.08 -12.55
N THR A 49 11.06 -1.74 -11.27
CA THR A 49 11.13 -2.74 -10.19
C THR A 49 9.98 -2.55 -9.22
N GLY A 50 9.11 -3.56 -9.12
CA GLY A 50 8.13 -3.65 -8.04
C GLY A 50 8.84 -3.91 -6.71
N SER A 51 8.60 -3.07 -5.69
CA SER A 51 9.23 -3.22 -4.38
C SER A 51 8.50 -4.25 -3.50
N CYS A 52 7.21 -4.42 -3.69
CA CYS A 52 6.37 -5.39 -2.97
C CYS A 52 5.05 -5.63 -3.72
N GLY A 53 4.37 -6.72 -3.37
CA GLY A 53 2.98 -6.93 -3.74
C GLY A 53 2.04 -6.15 -2.82
N SER A 54 0.94 -5.65 -3.36
CA SER A 54 -0.12 -5.00 -2.59
C SER A 54 -1.49 -5.48 -3.05
N GLU A 55 -2.33 -5.86 -2.11
CA GLU A 55 -3.75 -6.17 -2.36
C GLU A 55 -4.67 -4.96 -2.11
N ILE A 56 -4.09 -3.83 -1.69
CA ILE A 56 -4.86 -2.67 -1.25
C ILE A 56 -5.09 -1.70 -2.40
N THR A 57 -4.03 -1.32 -3.09
CA THR A 57 -4.06 -0.23 -4.06
C THR A 57 -3.48 -0.65 -5.40
N TYR A 58 -4.21 -0.37 -6.47
CA TYR A 58 -3.68 -0.33 -7.82
C TYR A 58 -3.63 1.11 -8.31
N LEU A 59 -2.50 1.53 -8.85
CA LEU A 59 -2.28 2.87 -9.39
C LEU A 59 -1.57 2.79 -10.75
N ASP A 60 -2.20 3.33 -11.78
CA ASP A 60 -1.59 3.59 -13.08
C ASP A 60 -1.64 5.11 -13.35
N GLY A 61 -0.51 5.78 -13.09
CA GLY A 61 -0.43 7.23 -13.24
C GLY A 61 -0.46 7.71 -14.69
N GLU A 62 -0.09 6.87 -15.66
CA GLU A 62 -0.12 7.22 -17.08
C GLU A 62 -1.55 7.20 -17.61
N LYS A 63 -2.34 6.22 -17.18
CA LYS A 63 -3.75 6.10 -17.56
C LYS A 63 -4.70 6.84 -16.62
N GLY A 64 -4.20 7.37 -15.49
CA GLY A 64 -5.03 8.04 -14.48
C GLY A 64 -5.99 7.07 -13.77
N ILE A 65 -5.59 5.82 -13.56
CA ILE A 65 -6.42 4.80 -12.91
C ILE A 65 -5.97 4.64 -11.46
N LEU A 66 -6.94 4.71 -10.53
CA LEU A 66 -6.75 4.39 -9.12
C LEU A 66 -7.86 3.44 -8.66
N ARG A 67 -7.47 2.37 -7.97
CA ARG A 67 -8.41 1.41 -7.37
C ARG A 67 -8.00 1.11 -5.94
N TYR A 68 -8.98 1.01 -5.04
CA TYR A 68 -8.81 0.48 -3.71
C TYR A 68 -9.55 -0.85 -3.58
N ARG A 69 -8.83 -1.93 -3.24
CA ARG A 69 -9.39 -3.29 -3.14
C ARG A 69 -10.24 -3.69 -4.36
N GLY A 70 -9.84 -3.24 -5.56
CA GLY A 70 -10.54 -3.49 -6.81
C GLY A 70 -11.66 -2.51 -7.16
N HIS A 71 -12.10 -1.66 -6.23
CA HIS A 71 -13.11 -0.61 -6.48
C HIS A 71 -12.45 0.62 -7.10
N SER A 72 -13.02 1.18 -8.16
CA SER A 72 -12.50 2.40 -8.78
C SER A 72 -12.70 3.61 -7.87
N ILE A 73 -11.76 4.56 -7.92
CA ILE A 73 -11.84 5.77 -7.08
C ILE A 73 -13.08 6.61 -7.38
N GLU A 74 -13.50 6.65 -8.64
CA GLU A 74 -14.73 7.36 -9.07
C GLU A 74 -15.95 6.75 -8.38
N SER A 75 -16.07 5.41 -8.38
CA SER A 75 -17.18 4.73 -7.74
C SER A 75 -17.20 4.96 -6.23
N LEU A 76 -16.04 4.99 -5.58
CA LEU A 76 -15.94 5.27 -4.15
C LEU A 76 -16.27 6.73 -3.83
N ALA A 77 -15.82 7.67 -4.66
CA ALA A 77 -16.10 9.09 -4.48
C ALA A 77 -17.60 9.42 -4.61
N ASP A 78 -18.31 8.71 -5.51
CA ASP A 78 -19.72 8.96 -5.77
C ASP A 78 -20.65 8.23 -4.77
N ASN A 79 -20.24 7.08 -4.22
CA ASN A 79 -21.15 6.16 -3.52
C ASN A 79 -20.71 5.78 -2.10
N ALA A 80 -19.52 6.15 -1.66
CA ALA A 80 -19.01 5.80 -0.34
C ALA A 80 -18.53 7.04 0.42
N ASP A 81 -18.68 7.01 1.74
CA ASP A 81 -18.09 8.03 2.60
C ASP A 81 -16.65 7.68 3.03
N PHE A 82 -16.04 8.57 3.82
CA PHE A 82 -14.68 8.39 4.32
C PHE A 82 -14.55 7.14 5.21
N LEU A 83 -15.54 6.84 6.06
CA LEU A 83 -15.46 5.71 6.98
C LEU A 83 -15.71 4.39 6.27
N GLU A 84 -16.60 4.35 5.26
CA GLU A 84 -16.81 3.20 4.40
C GLU A 84 -15.55 2.88 3.59
N THR A 85 -14.91 3.90 3.00
CA THR A 85 -13.64 3.74 2.27
C THR A 85 -12.51 3.31 3.20
N SER A 86 -12.44 3.86 4.42
CA SER A 86 -11.45 3.45 5.42
C SER A 86 -11.64 1.99 5.82
N TYR A 87 -12.89 1.57 6.03
CA TYR A 87 -13.22 0.18 6.33
C TYR A 87 -12.79 -0.76 5.19
N LEU A 88 -13.12 -0.39 3.93
CA LEU A 88 -12.70 -1.14 2.74
C LEU A 88 -11.19 -1.34 2.69
N VAL A 89 -10.41 -0.29 2.87
CA VAL A 89 -8.94 -0.34 2.81
C VAL A 89 -8.37 -1.24 3.91
N ILE A 90 -8.90 -1.12 5.14
CA ILE A 90 -8.41 -1.86 6.32
C ILE A 90 -8.83 -3.33 6.26
N PHE A 91 -10.10 -3.62 5.99
CA PHE A 91 -10.67 -4.96 6.12
C PHE A 91 -10.81 -5.71 4.79
N GLY A 92 -10.67 -5.03 3.65
CA GLY A 92 -10.63 -5.65 2.33
C GLY A 92 -11.96 -5.75 1.59
N ASN A 93 -13.08 -5.38 2.23
CA ASN A 93 -14.42 -5.36 1.65
C ASN A 93 -15.22 -4.16 2.14
N LEU A 94 -16.20 -3.72 1.36
CA LEU A 94 -17.14 -2.69 1.80
C LEU A 94 -17.97 -3.22 3.00
N PRO A 95 -18.23 -2.37 4.01
CA PRO A 95 -18.95 -2.79 5.20
C PRO A 95 -20.43 -3.04 4.88
N SER A 96 -21.02 -4.03 5.53
CA SER A 96 -22.46 -4.08 5.69
C SER A 96 -22.94 -2.95 6.62
N LYS A 97 -24.22 -2.63 6.60
CA LYS A 97 -24.80 -1.57 7.44
C LYS A 97 -24.51 -1.75 8.94
N THR A 98 -24.48 -3.00 9.38
CA THR A 98 -24.19 -3.34 10.79
C THR A 98 -22.71 -3.12 11.12
N GLU A 99 -21.81 -3.55 10.22
CA GLU A 99 -20.37 -3.37 10.38
C GLU A 99 -20.00 -1.89 10.35
N LEU A 100 -20.58 -1.11 9.43
CA LEU A 100 -20.37 0.33 9.37
C LEU A 100 -20.78 1.01 10.68
N THR A 101 -22.00 0.75 11.16
CA THR A 101 -22.49 1.33 12.43
C THR A 101 -21.59 0.98 13.62
N LYS A 102 -21.08 -0.25 13.68
CA LYS A 102 -20.13 -0.66 14.71
C LYS A 102 -18.80 0.10 14.56
N PHE A 103 -18.26 0.15 13.37
CA PHE A 103 -16.99 0.84 13.08
C PHE A 103 -17.07 2.34 13.41
N GLU A 104 -18.14 3.01 12.98
CA GLU A 104 -18.40 4.42 13.35
C GLU A 104 -18.44 4.64 14.86
N ASN A 105 -19.16 3.77 15.59
CA ASN A 105 -19.24 3.87 17.03
C ASN A 105 -17.89 3.65 17.72
N ASP A 106 -17.09 2.72 17.21
CA ASP A 106 -15.75 2.47 17.74
C ASP A 106 -14.82 3.68 17.47
N ILE A 107 -14.86 4.27 16.28
CA ILE A 107 -14.13 5.52 15.99
C ILE A 107 -14.56 6.64 16.92
N ARG A 108 -15.88 6.87 17.08
CA ARG A 108 -16.41 7.94 17.95
C ARG A 108 -15.98 7.81 19.41
N LYS A 109 -15.86 6.59 19.92
CA LYS A 109 -15.40 6.35 21.31
C LYS A 109 -13.92 6.70 21.51
N HIS A 110 -13.12 6.72 20.42
CA HIS A 110 -11.68 6.96 20.45
C HIS A 110 -11.28 8.32 19.87
N THR A 111 -12.22 9.27 19.71
CA THR A 111 -11.93 10.63 19.22
C THR A 111 -11.37 11.56 20.28
N MET A 112 -11.54 11.22 21.55
CA MET A 112 -11.00 12.03 22.65
C MET A 112 -9.57 11.58 22.94
N ILE A 113 -8.65 12.53 22.97
CA ILE A 113 -7.28 12.29 23.41
C ILE A 113 -7.19 12.39 24.93
N ASP A 114 -6.25 11.66 25.52
CA ASP A 114 -5.93 11.78 26.95
C ASP A 114 -5.50 13.20 27.29
N GLU A 115 -5.91 13.72 28.47
CA GLU A 115 -5.52 15.05 28.91
C GLU A 115 -4.00 15.21 29.06
N GLU A 116 -3.27 14.14 29.39
CA GLU A 116 -1.80 14.16 29.49
C GLU A 116 -1.13 14.37 28.14
N MET A 117 -1.77 13.96 27.02
CA MET A 117 -1.28 14.25 25.68
C MET A 117 -1.24 15.74 25.37
N LYS A 118 -2.13 16.53 25.96
CA LYS A 118 -2.10 18.00 25.82
C LYS A 118 -0.81 18.59 26.39
N ASN A 119 -0.31 18.08 27.52
CA ASN A 119 0.93 18.52 28.10
C ASN A 119 2.14 18.26 27.18
N ILE A 120 2.13 17.14 26.46
CA ILE A 120 3.17 16.83 25.48
C ILE A 120 3.10 17.82 24.30
N ILE A 121 1.90 18.09 23.80
CA ILE A 121 1.67 19.03 22.69
C ILE A 121 2.08 20.45 23.10
N ASP A 122 1.70 20.88 24.30
CA ASP A 122 2.04 22.21 24.84
C ASP A 122 3.54 22.39 25.12
N GLY A 123 4.28 21.29 25.27
CA GLY A 123 5.74 21.30 25.43
C GLY A 123 6.51 21.64 24.15
N PHE A 124 5.89 21.58 23.00
CA PHE A 124 6.55 21.94 21.74
C PHE A 124 6.67 23.46 21.59
N PRO A 125 7.79 23.96 21.02
CA PRO A 125 7.91 25.39 20.69
C PRO A 125 6.78 25.83 19.73
N LYS A 126 6.24 27.03 19.94
CA LYS A 126 5.18 27.58 19.07
C LYS A 126 5.60 27.72 17.59
N SER A 127 6.91 27.76 17.34
CA SER A 127 7.52 27.79 16.00
C SER A 127 7.76 26.42 15.40
N ALA A 128 7.46 25.32 16.12
CA ALA A 128 7.69 23.98 15.62
C ALA A 128 6.82 23.70 14.38
N HIS A 129 7.41 23.02 13.40
CA HIS A 129 6.66 22.65 12.20
C HIS A 129 5.59 21.60 12.56
N PRO A 130 4.29 21.78 12.14
CA PRO A 130 3.20 20.90 12.55
C PRO A 130 3.47 19.41 12.23
N MET A 131 4.12 19.10 11.10
CA MET A 131 4.47 17.72 10.75
C MET A 131 5.55 17.13 11.67
N GLY A 132 6.48 17.96 12.18
CA GLY A 132 7.45 17.53 13.17
C GLY A 132 6.78 17.18 14.50
N VAL A 133 5.81 17.98 14.93
CA VAL A 133 4.99 17.68 16.12
C VAL A 133 4.20 16.40 15.92
N LEU A 134 3.47 16.28 14.81
CA LEU A 134 2.65 15.10 14.50
C LEU A 134 3.47 13.80 14.45
N SER A 135 4.68 13.85 13.90
CA SER A 135 5.55 12.66 13.82
C SER A 135 6.21 12.28 15.15
N SER A 136 6.13 13.14 16.16
CA SER A 136 6.71 12.92 17.49
C SER A 136 5.68 12.45 18.52
N LEU A 137 4.39 12.53 18.19
CA LEU A 137 3.24 12.07 18.97
C LEU A 137 2.87 10.63 18.61
#